data_1a20e022bca5961bf62b15514abf65b5
#
_entry.id   1a20e022bca5961bf62b15514abf65b5
#
_cell.length_a   1.000
_cell.length_b   1.000
_cell.length_c   1.000
_cell.angle_alpha   90.00
_cell.angle_beta   90.00
_cell.angle_gamma   90.00
#
_symmetry.space_group_name_H-M   'P 1'
#
loop_
_entity.id
_entity.type
_entity.pdbx_description
1 polymer ?
#
loop_
_entity_poly.entity_id
_entity_poly.type
_entity_poly.pdbx_seq_one_letter_code
_entity_poly.pdbx_strand_id
1 'polypeptide(L)'
;MTAEEGVKPVQLKIAADRMSATLIIEAVLLVCLALGLTGEESLLSVKLTMVMLPMMPMVCITAILGGMLQAHGRFGPPAAAPILLNLFMIGGCLTHFTIKGQTQETTTYWIAWAAVASSLAQIAWSLASLRGVVSWTRAWRGVGP
;
A
#
# COMPACT_ATOMS: atom_id res chain seq x y z
N MET A 1 22.04 -13.82 -25.24
CA MET A 1 21.78 -12.89 -24.12
C MET A 1 20.79 -11.86 -24.62
N THR A 2 19.52 -12.06 -24.32
CA THR A 2 18.46 -11.15 -24.74
C THR A 2 18.40 -9.96 -23.77
N ALA A 3 18.15 -8.77 -24.28
CA ALA A 3 18.08 -7.52 -23.49
C ALA A 3 17.08 -7.58 -22.31
N GLU A 4 16.17 -8.54 -22.31
CA GLU A 4 15.20 -8.75 -21.24
C GLU A 4 15.78 -9.33 -19.94
N GLU A 5 16.88 -10.08 -20.00
CA GLU A 5 17.49 -10.67 -18.78
C GLU A 5 18.23 -9.65 -17.92
N GLY A 6 18.74 -8.59 -18.51
CA GLY A 6 19.43 -7.51 -17.80
C GLY A 6 18.50 -6.51 -17.13
N VAL A 7 17.29 -6.35 -17.63
CA VAL A 7 16.31 -5.35 -17.13
C VAL A 7 15.67 -5.76 -15.80
N LYS A 8 15.40 -7.05 -15.60
CA LYS A 8 14.75 -7.58 -14.38
C LYS A 8 15.53 -7.30 -13.09
N PRO A 9 16.84 -7.59 -12.99
CA PRO A 9 17.59 -7.33 -11.77
C PRO A 9 17.76 -5.84 -11.47
N VAL A 10 17.86 -4.99 -12.48
CA VAL A 10 17.97 -3.54 -12.33
C VAL A 10 16.67 -2.94 -11.82
N GLN A 11 15.53 -3.35 -12.33
CA GLN A 11 14.20 -2.90 -11.87
C GLN A 11 13.94 -3.32 -10.42
N LEU A 12 14.31 -4.54 -10.06
CA LEU A 12 14.16 -5.04 -8.70
C LEU A 12 15.06 -4.28 -7.72
N LYS A 13 16.28 -3.95 -8.12
CA LYS A 13 17.21 -3.17 -7.31
C LYS A 13 16.70 -1.75 -7.09
N ILE A 14 16.21 -1.07 -8.13
CA ILE A 14 15.63 0.27 -8.03
C ILE A 14 14.40 0.25 -7.11
N ALA A 15 13.55 -0.76 -7.20
CA ALA A 15 12.40 -0.92 -6.31
C ALA A 15 12.82 -1.14 -4.86
N ALA A 16 13.84 -1.97 -4.61
CA ALA A 16 14.38 -2.21 -3.28
C ALA A 16 15.02 -0.95 -2.69
N ASP A 17 15.78 -0.20 -3.49
CA ASP A 17 16.41 1.06 -3.04
C ASP A 17 15.34 2.12 -2.70
N ARG A 18 14.27 2.20 -3.47
CA ARG A 18 13.14 3.10 -3.16
C ARG A 18 12.40 2.69 -1.90
N MET A 19 12.17 1.39 -1.71
CA MET A 19 11.55 0.88 -0.48
C MET A 19 12.42 1.17 0.75
N SER A 20 13.72 0.95 0.66
CA SER A 20 14.65 1.24 1.77
C SER A 20 14.72 2.73 2.08
N ALA A 21 14.74 3.60 1.07
CA ALA A 21 14.70 5.04 1.26
C ALA A 21 13.40 5.49 1.95
N THR A 22 12.25 4.95 1.56
CA THR A 22 10.97 5.24 2.20
C THR A 22 10.97 4.81 3.67
N LEU A 23 11.44 3.61 3.98
CA LEU A 23 11.53 3.10 5.35
C LEU A 23 12.49 3.94 6.22
N ILE A 24 13.59 4.42 5.64
CA ILE A 24 14.52 5.31 6.35
C ILE A 24 13.86 6.65 6.66
N ILE A 25 13.15 7.25 5.71
CA ILE A 25 12.42 8.51 5.92
C ILE A 25 11.36 8.31 7.00
N GLU A 26 10.65 7.20 6.98
CA GLU A 26 9.67 6.85 8.01
C GLU A 26 10.31 6.71 9.39
N ALA A 27 11.43 6.00 9.48
CA ALA A 27 12.17 5.83 10.74
C ALA A 27 12.67 7.17 11.27
N VAL A 28 13.20 8.05 10.41
CA VAL A 28 13.65 9.40 10.80
C VAL A 28 12.48 10.24 11.31
N LEU A 29 11.33 10.22 10.62
CA LEU A 29 10.12 10.91 11.06
C LEU A 29 9.65 10.41 12.43
N LEU A 30 9.65 9.10 12.65
CA LEU A 30 9.29 8.49 13.93
C LEU A 30 10.25 8.93 15.05
N VAL A 31 11.56 8.97 14.77
CA VAL A 31 12.57 9.41 15.74
C VAL A 31 12.40 10.90 16.07
N CYS A 32 12.20 11.77 15.06
CA CYS A 32 11.96 13.19 15.27
C CYS A 32 10.72 13.42 16.13
N LEU A 33 9.71 12.60 15.93
CA LEU A 33 8.48 12.64 16.70
C LEU A 33 8.69 12.18 18.14
N ALA A 34 9.37 11.05 18.35
CA ALA A 34 9.68 10.49 19.67
C ALA A 34 10.56 11.43 20.51
N LEU A 35 11.41 12.22 19.86
CA LEU A 35 12.26 13.22 20.51
C LEU A 35 11.51 14.52 20.85
N GLY A 36 10.22 14.63 20.52
CA GLY A 36 9.42 15.83 20.84
C GLY A 36 9.86 17.11 20.12
N LEU A 37 10.54 16.97 18.98
CA LEU A 37 10.99 18.09 18.16
C LEU A 37 9.84 18.85 17.47
N THR A 38 8.61 18.39 17.68
CA THR A 38 7.38 18.98 17.13
C THR A 38 6.63 19.74 18.21
N GLY A 39 6.34 21.03 17.97
CA GLY A 39 5.58 21.87 18.89
C GLY A 39 4.13 21.38 19.10
N GLU A 40 3.49 21.83 20.17
CA GLU A 40 2.12 21.39 20.56
C GLU A 40 1.06 21.61 19.47
N GLU A 41 1.20 22.67 18.65
CA GLU A 41 0.27 22.96 17.56
C GLU A 41 0.30 21.94 16.42
N SER A 42 1.38 21.19 16.31
CA SER A 42 1.55 20.13 15.28
C SER A 42 1.18 18.73 15.77
N LEU A 43 0.74 18.57 17.02
CA LEU A 43 0.49 17.27 17.65
C LEU A 43 -0.55 16.44 16.88
N LEU A 44 -1.60 17.07 16.37
CA LEU A 44 -2.63 16.40 15.56
C LEU A 44 -2.05 15.92 14.23
N SER A 45 -1.32 16.79 13.53
CA SER A 45 -0.68 16.45 12.25
C SER A 45 0.31 15.31 12.40
N VAL A 46 1.04 15.31 13.47
CA VAL A 46 2.01 14.29 13.84
C VAL A 46 1.32 12.94 14.12
N LYS A 47 0.24 12.92 14.91
CA LYS A 47 -0.53 11.71 15.17
C LYS A 47 -1.15 11.14 13.88
N LEU A 48 -1.68 12.00 13.01
CA LEU A 48 -2.21 11.59 11.71
C LEU A 48 -1.12 11.02 10.80
N THR A 49 0.06 11.65 10.79
CA THR A 49 1.22 11.15 10.04
C THR A 49 1.61 9.75 10.52
N MET A 50 1.64 9.52 11.84
CA MET A 50 1.91 8.17 12.39
C MET A 50 0.90 7.12 11.92
N VAL A 51 -0.38 7.46 11.87
CA VAL A 51 -1.42 6.52 11.40
C VAL A 51 -1.27 6.25 9.90
N MET A 52 -0.89 7.26 9.13
CA MET A 52 -0.74 7.13 7.67
C MET A 52 0.63 6.58 7.24
N LEU A 53 1.61 6.59 8.12
CA LEU A 53 2.98 6.18 7.84
C LEU A 53 3.07 4.72 7.30
N PRO A 54 2.37 3.72 7.87
CA PRO A 54 2.38 2.36 7.34
C PRO A 54 1.78 2.23 5.93
N MET A 55 1.04 3.23 5.47
CA MET A 55 0.44 3.20 4.12
C MET A 55 1.49 3.23 3.01
N MET A 56 2.59 3.96 3.20
CA MET A 56 3.64 4.11 2.18
C MET A 56 4.28 2.78 1.76
N PRO A 57 4.82 1.95 2.68
CA PRO A 57 5.35 0.65 2.31
C PRO A 57 4.27 -0.28 1.72
N MET A 58 3.02 -0.18 2.20
CA MET A 58 1.91 -0.97 1.65
C MET A 58 1.60 -0.62 0.19
N VAL A 59 1.63 0.66 -0.16
CA VAL A 59 1.46 1.12 -1.55
C VAL A 59 2.62 0.61 -2.42
N CYS A 60 3.85 0.62 -1.93
CA CYS A 60 5.00 0.07 -2.65
C CYS A 60 4.83 -1.44 -2.91
N ILE A 61 4.40 -2.21 -1.91
CA ILE A 61 4.12 -3.64 -2.05
C ILE A 61 3.00 -3.86 -3.07
N THR A 62 1.92 -3.09 -3.00
CA THR A 62 0.81 -3.17 -3.96
C THR A 62 1.26 -2.89 -5.39
N ALA A 63 2.14 -1.91 -5.58
CA ALA A 63 2.70 -1.58 -6.89
C ALA A 63 3.54 -2.72 -7.46
N ILE A 64 4.39 -3.36 -6.63
CA ILE A 64 5.21 -4.51 -7.03
C ILE A 64 4.30 -5.70 -7.40
N LEU A 65 3.33 -6.04 -6.55
CA LEU A 65 2.37 -7.10 -6.81
C LEU A 65 1.55 -6.83 -8.08
N GLY A 66 1.14 -5.57 -8.28
CA GLY A 66 0.44 -5.12 -9.48
C GLY A 66 1.28 -5.31 -10.75
N GLY A 67 2.56 -4.95 -10.70
CA GLY A 67 3.50 -5.20 -11.80
C GLY A 67 3.66 -6.69 -12.11
N MET A 68 3.75 -7.53 -11.09
CA MET A 68 3.79 -8.99 -11.26
C MET A 68 2.51 -9.54 -11.89
N LEU A 69 1.33 -9.07 -11.46
CA LEU A 69 0.06 -9.48 -12.06
C LEU A 69 -0.04 -9.05 -13.53
N GLN A 70 0.37 -7.83 -13.86
CA GLN A 70 0.39 -7.31 -15.23
C GLN A 70 1.29 -8.14 -16.13
N ALA A 71 2.47 -8.56 -15.65
CA ALA A 71 3.38 -9.45 -16.37
C ALA A 71 2.75 -10.82 -16.68
N HIS A 72 1.77 -11.24 -15.89
CA HIS A 72 1.00 -12.48 -16.13
C HIS A 72 -0.34 -12.23 -16.86
N GLY A 73 -0.53 -11.05 -17.47
CA GLY A 73 -1.74 -10.69 -18.21
C GLY A 73 -2.96 -10.43 -17.35
N ARG A 74 -2.81 -10.24 -16.02
CA ARG A 74 -3.90 -9.92 -15.10
C ARG A 74 -3.89 -8.46 -14.73
N PHE A 75 -4.71 -7.67 -15.41
CA PHE A 75 -4.80 -6.21 -15.25
C PHE A 75 -5.89 -5.78 -14.25
N GLY A 76 -6.82 -6.66 -13.91
CA GLY A 76 -7.97 -6.35 -13.07
C GLY A 76 -7.61 -5.81 -11.68
N PRO A 77 -6.85 -6.53 -10.84
CA PRO A 77 -6.54 -6.09 -9.49
C PRO A 77 -5.77 -4.76 -9.42
N PRO A 78 -4.72 -4.51 -10.22
CA PRO A 78 -4.04 -3.22 -10.20
C PRO A 78 -4.91 -2.07 -10.73
N ALA A 79 -5.80 -2.33 -11.70
CA ALA A 79 -6.73 -1.32 -12.19
C ALA A 79 -7.84 -0.98 -11.16
N ALA A 80 -8.22 -1.94 -10.32
CA ALA A 80 -9.21 -1.74 -9.27
C ALA A 80 -8.66 -1.06 -8.00
N ALA A 81 -7.35 -0.97 -7.84
CA ALA A 81 -6.73 -0.38 -6.65
C ALA A 81 -7.19 1.05 -6.34
N PRO A 82 -7.26 1.99 -7.30
CA PRO A 82 -7.77 3.34 -7.05
C PRO A 82 -9.26 3.35 -6.66
N ILE A 83 -10.05 2.43 -7.21
CA ILE A 83 -11.48 2.31 -6.90
C ILE A 83 -11.66 1.86 -5.45
N LEU A 84 -10.89 0.87 -5.01
CA LEU A 84 -10.89 0.42 -3.63
C LEU A 84 -10.53 1.56 -2.67
N LEU A 85 -9.45 2.28 -2.96
CA LEU A 85 -9.03 3.42 -2.13
C LEU A 85 -10.16 4.44 -1.98
N ASN A 86 -10.75 4.86 -3.08
CA ASN A 86 -11.83 5.84 -3.08
C ASN A 86 -13.06 5.33 -2.31
N LEU A 87 -13.42 4.06 -2.47
CA LEU A 87 -14.55 3.46 -1.77
C LEU A 87 -14.35 3.47 -0.25
N PHE A 88 -13.16 3.10 0.23
CA PHE A 88 -12.81 3.15 1.65
C PHE A 88 -12.78 4.59 2.18
N MET A 89 -12.25 5.53 1.40
CA MET A 89 -12.22 6.95 1.77
C MET A 89 -13.64 7.53 1.90
N ILE A 90 -14.52 7.22 0.96
CA ILE A 90 -15.93 7.61 1.03
C ILE A 90 -16.58 6.99 2.26
N GLY A 91 -16.34 5.71 2.53
CA GLY A 91 -16.81 5.03 3.74
C GLY A 91 -16.34 5.74 5.01
N GLY A 92 -15.07 6.11 5.10
CA GLY A 92 -14.53 6.88 6.21
C GLY A 92 -15.19 8.25 6.37
N CYS A 93 -15.46 8.96 5.28
CA CYS A 93 -16.19 10.24 5.32
C CYS A 93 -17.64 10.09 5.77
N LEU A 94 -18.32 9.01 5.35
CA LEU A 94 -19.71 8.76 5.72
C LEU A 94 -19.89 8.53 7.22
N THR A 95 -18.85 8.12 7.96
CA THR A 95 -18.94 7.99 9.42
C THR A 95 -19.27 9.30 10.11
N HIS A 96 -18.86 10.43 9.52
CA HIS A 96 -19.19 11.75 10.05
C HIS A 96 -20.71 12.02 10.07
N PHE A 97 -21.43 11.52 9.07
CA PHE A 97 -22.87 11.72 8.94
C PHE A 97 -23.68 10.69 9.76
N THR A 98 -23.12 9.49 9.98
CA THR A 98 -23.82 8.41 10.65
C THR A 98 -23.67 8.48 12.16
N ILE A 99 -22.54 8.98 12.68
CA ILE A 99 -22.27 9.06 14.12
C ILE A 99 -22.42 10.52 14.57
N LYS A 100 -23.54 10.83 15.21
CA LYS A 100 -23.83 12.16 15.74
C LYS A 100 -22.84 12.54 16.86
N GLY A 101 -22.31 13.77 16.81
CA GLY A 101 -21.42 14.30 17.85
C GLY A 101 -19.93 14.04 17.62
N GLN A 102 -19.53 13.57 16.45
CA GLN A 102 -18.12 13.46 16.09
C GLN A 102 -17.50 14.85 15.88
N THR A 103 -16.31 15.02 16.44
CA THR A 103 -15.47 16.18 16.14
C THR A 103 -14.78 16.00 14.79
N GLN A 104 -14.37 17.10 14.16
CA GLN A 104 -13.63 17.07 12.91
C GLN A 104 -12.34 16.27 13.04
N GLU A 105 -11.70 16.31 14.18
CA GLU A 105 -10.52 15.52 14.51
C GLU A 105 -10.79 14.02 14.43
N THR A 106 -11.85 13.54 15.06
CA THR A 106 -12.26 12.13 15.05
C THR A 106 -12.56 11.63 13.63
N THR A 107 -13.23 12.46 12.82
CA THR A 107 -13.52 12.14 11.42
C THR A 107 -12.23 11.97 10.62
N THR A 108 -11.24 12.82 10.85
CA THR A 108 -9.94 12.72 10.17
C THR A 108 -9.21 11.42 10.52
N TYR A 109 -9.29 10.97 11.77
CA TYR A 109 -8.77 9.64 12.16
C TYR A 109 -9.48 8.50 11.44
N TRP A 110 -10.80 8.55 11.28
CA TRP A 110 -11.55 7.54 10.53
C TRP A 110 -11.11 7.46 9.07
N ILE A 111 -10.88 8.62 8.43
CA ILE A 111 -10.38 8.68 7.06
C ILE A 111 -8.96 8.11 6.97
N ALA A 112 -8.08 8.43 7.91
CA ALA A 112 -6.73 7.89 7.95
C ALA A 112 -6.72 6.36 8.09
N TRP A 113 -7.54 5.82 8.99
CA TRP A 113 -7.70 4.37 9.16
C TRP A 113 -8.32 3.70 7.93
N ALA A 114 -9.28 4.36 7.26
CA ALA A 114 -9.88 3.88 6.03
C ALA A 114 -8.83 3.76 4.91
N ALA A 115 -7.89 4.70 4.80
CA ALA A 115 -6.80 4.64 3.84
C ALA A 115 -5.85 3.45 4.10
N VAL A 116 -5.48 3.20 5.36
CA VAL A 116 -4.67 2.04 5.75
C VAL A 116 -5.41 0.73 5.47
N ALA A 117 -6.68 0.65 5.83
CA ALA A 117 -7.52 -0.53 5.58
C ALA A 117 -7.66 -0.82 4.07
N SER A 118 -7.80 0.22 3.25
CA SER A 118 -7.80 0.11 1.79
C SER A 118 -6.51 -0.50 1.25
N SER A 119 -5.36 -0.06 1.77
CA SER A 119 -4.05 -0.59 1.35
C SER A 119 -3.90 -2.07 1.68
N LEU A 120 -4.36 -2.50 2.87
CA LEU A 120 -4.41 -3.91 3.26
C LEU A 120 -5.33 -4.72 2.34
N ALA A 121 -6.51 -4.20 2.02
CA ALA A 121 -7.45 -4.86 1.12
C ALA A 121 -6.87 -5.03 -0.29
N GLN A 122 -6.14 -4.03 -0.80
CA GLN A 122 -5.45 -4.10 -2.08
C GLN A 122 -4.36 -5.17 -2.10
N ILE A 123 -3.54 -5.25 -1.04
CA ILE A 123 -2.51 -6.28 -0.89
C ILE A 123 -3.15 -7.67 -0.85
N ALA A 124 -4.18 -7.85 -0.03
CA ALA A 124 -4.89 -9.11 0.11
C ALA A 124 -5.49 -9.58 -1.23
N TRP A 125 -6.14 -8.66 -1.97
CA TRP A 125 -6.69 -8.96 -3.30
C TRP A 125 -5.59 -9.34 -4.30
N SER A 126 -4.49 -8.58 -4.34
CA SER A 126 -3.37 -8.86 -5.23
C SER A 126 -2.74 -10.22 -4.93
N LEU A 127 -2.53 -10.55 -3.65
CA LEU A 127 -2.02 -11.86 -3.23
C LEU A 127 -2.98 -13.01 -3.57
N ALA A 128 -4.28 -12.82 -3.36
CA ALA A 128 -5.28 -13.82 -3.72
C ALA A 128 -5.29 -14.07 -5.24
N SER A 129 -5.13 -13.01 -6.03
CA SER A 129 -5.04 -13.10 -7.49
C SER A 129 -3.76 -13.80 -7.97
N LEU A 130 -2.64 -13.60 -7.27
CA LEU A 130 -1.38 -14.29 -7.53
C LEU A 130 -1.45 -15.78 -7.21
N ARG A 131 -2.13 -16.18 -6.13
CA ARG A 131 -2.31 -17.61 -5.80
C ARG A 131 -2.97 -18.39 -6.94
N GLY A 132 -3.94 -17.79 -7.64
CA GLY A 132 -4.55 -18.39 -8.81
C GLY A 132 -3.60 -18.58 -10.00
N VAL A 133 -2.56 -17.75 -10.12
CA VAL A 133 -1.53 -17.85 -11.17
C VAL A 133 -0.50 -18.93 -10.83
N VAL A 134 -0.05 -18.95 -9.57
CA VAL A 134 0.97 -19.92 -9.10
C VAL A 134 0.46 -21.36 -9.18
N SER A 135 -0.82 -21.61 -8.94
CA SER A 135 -1.41 -22.93 -9.11
C SER A 135 -1.40 -23.37 -10.59
N TRP A 136 -1.58 -22.43 -11.51
CA TRP A 136 -1.58 -22.70 -12.95
C TRP A 136 -0.18 -23.05 -13.48
N THR A 137 0.85 -22.35 -13.02
CA THR A 137 2.25 -22.66 -13.39
C THR A 137 2.73 -24.00 -12.85
N ARG A 138 2.17 -24.49 -11.74
CA ARG A 138 2.47 -25.82 -11.22
C ARG A 138 1.86 -26.93 -12.11
N ALA A 139 0.67 -26.69 -12.66
CA ALA A 139 0.05 -27.60 -13.60
C ALA A 139 0.86 -27.74 -14.91
N TRP A 140 1.47 -26.64 -15.39
CA TRP A 140 2.30 -26.66 -16.60
C TRP A 140 3.65 -27.37 -16.42
N ARG A 141 4.20 -27.43 -15.22
CA ARG A 141 5.45 -28.16 -14.92
C ARG A 141 5.27 -29.69 -14.89
N GLY A 142 4.05 -30.17 -14.88
CA GLY A 142 3.72 -31.60 -14.96
C GLY A 142 3.59 -32.13 -16.38
N VAL A 143 3.72 -31.29 -17.40
CA VAL A 143 3.70 -31.65 -18.83
C VAL A 143 5.10 -31.45 -19.39
N GLY A 144 6.07 -32.18 -18.90
CA GLY A 144 7.36 -32.35 -19.53
C GLY A 144 7.38 -33.68 -20.31
N PRO A 145 8.15 -33.75 -21.42
CA PRO A 145 8.20 -34.93 -22.30
C PRO A 145 8.72 -36.18 -21.57
#